data_66736d25a7f02a855ad94d16879b918d
#
_entry.id   66736d25a7f02a855ad94d16879b918d
#
_cell.length_a   1.000
_cell.length_b   1.000
_cell.length_c   1.000
_cell.angle_alpha   90.00
_cell.angle_beta   90.00
_cell.angle_gamma   90.00
#
_symmetry.space_group_name_H-M   'P 1'
#
loop_
_entity.id
_entity.type
_entity.pdbx_description
1 polymer ?
#
loop_
_entity_poly.entity_id
_entity_poly.type
_entity_poly.pdbx_seq_one_letter_code
_entity_poly.pdbx_strand_id
1 'polypeptide(L)'
;MNPELVDHGSFCKYKIESTFGDYVVLDYNVFSSVIMDIGDWVHIAPQVVIIGGRTSKLVMGHFSGISAGGKVICGGDDFASGSLMNPQVPSKYRISNITTVTFEPFSCIGVNSVVMPGITLGEGAVVGSNSTLTKDAEPWTIYVGSPARPVKKRPNELAYKYARELGYDF
;
A
#
# COMPACT_ATOMS: atom_id res chain seq x y z
N MET A 1 10.56 -13.90 12.24
CA MET A 1 10.81 -13.49 10.85
C MET A 1 11.81 -14.46 10.27
N ASN A 2 11.50 -15.12 9.16
CA ASN A 2 12.46 -15.97 8.46
C ASN A 2 13.16 -15.12 7.40
N PRO A 3 14.40 -14.66 7.62
CA PRO A 3 15.09 -13.74 6.69
C PRO A 3 15.38 -14.37 5.33
N GLU A 4 15.24 -15.67 5.19
CA GLU A 4 15.47 -16.37 3.93
C GLU A 4 14.32 -16.24 2.93
N LEU A 5 13.15 -15.75 3.39
CA LEU A 5 11.93 -15.64 2.59
C LEU A 5 11.57 -14.20 2.20
N VAL A 6 12.37 -13.24 2.60
CA VAL A 6 12.21 -11.83 2.23
C VAL A 6 13.39 -11.41 1.36
N ASP A 7 13.12 -11.10 0.10
CA ASP A 7 14.12 -10.55 -0.81
C ASP A 7 14.17 -9.02 -0.64
N HIS A 8 15.28 -8.54 -0.15
CA HIS A 8 15.55 -7.12 0.02
C HIS A 8 16.40 -6.63 -1.14
N GLY A 9 15.78 -5.95 -2.07
CA GLY A 9 16.51 -5.26 -3.14
C GLY A 9 17.53 -4.26 -2.57
N SER A 10 18.49 -3.86 -3.38
CA SER A 10 19.51 -2.90 -2.99
C SER A 10 18.90 -1.55 -2.59
N PHE A 11 19.41 -0.94 -1.52
CA PHE A 11 19.02 0.37 -1.00
C PHE A 11 17.58 0.49 -0.48
N CYS A 12 16.94 -0.61 -0.09
CA CYS A 12 15.65 -0.55 0.61
C CYS A 12 15.81 0.05 2.02
N LYS A 13 14.88 0.94 2.39
CA LYS A 13 14.82 1.53 3.74
C LYS A 13 13.40 1.43 4.29
N TYR A 14 13.26 0.81 5.45
CA TYR A 14 11.98 0.68 6.15
C TYR A 14 12.18 0.62 7.68
N LYS A 15 11.10 0.74 8.44
CA LYS A 15 11.17 0.65 9.91
C LYS A 15 11.38 -0.79 10.36
N ILE A 16 12.25 -0.96 11.35
CA ILE A 16 12.63 -2.27 11.90
C ILE A 16 11.47 -3.01 12.57
N GLU A 17 10.45 -2.27 13.00
CA GLU A 17 9.24 -2.83 13.59
C GLU A 17 8.28 -3.43 12.55
N SER A 18 8.63 -3.34 11.27
CA SER A 18 7.80 -3.93 10.20
C SER A 18 7.88 -5.46 10.23
N THR A 19 6.75 -6.09 9.93
CA THR A 19 6.59 -7.54 9.87
C THR A 19 6.34 -7.98 8.44
N PHE A 20 6.86 -9.15 8.09
CA PHE A 20 6.76 -9.69 6.73
C PHE A 20 6.40 -11.17 6.81
N GLY A 21 5.46 -11.58 5.97
CA GLY A 21 5.13 -12.97 5.75
C GLY A 21 6.16 -13.69 4.87
N ASP A 22 5.75 -14.81 4.31
CA ASP A 22 6.57 -15.63 3.44
C ASP A 22 6.48 -15.12 1.98
N TYR A 23 7.54 -15.34 1.19
CA TYR A 23 7.59 -14.99 -0.25
C TYR A 23 7.33 -13.51 -0.54
N VAL A 24 7.87 -12.63 0.30
CA VAL A 24 7.79 -11.18 0.12
C VAL A 24 9.02 -10.68 -0.62
N VAL A 25 8.79 -9.88 -1.67
CA VAL A 25 9.85 -9.23 -2.43
C VAL A 25 9.74 -7.72 -2.26
N LEU A 26 10.82 -7.10 -1.79
CA LEU A 26 11.02 -5.65 -1.81
C LEU A 26 12.13 -5.34 -2.82
N ASP A 27 11.75 -4.76 -3.94
CA ASP A 27 12.72 -4.38 -4.97
C ASP A 27 13.57 -3.16 -4.57
N TYR A 28 14.57 -2.84 -5.38
CA TYR A 28 15.52 -1.77 -5.07
C TYR A 28 14.85 -0.39 -4.96
N ASN A 29 15.40 0.46 -4.09
CA ASN A 29 14.92 1.81 -3.80
C ASN A 29 13.48 1.88 -3.26
N VAL A 30 13.00 0.83 -2.61
CA VAL A 30 11.78 0.92 -1.80
C VAL A 30 12.08 1.71 -0.54
N PHE A 31 11.29 2.75 -0.30
CA PHE A 31 11.39 3.57 0.91
C PHE A 31 10.09 3.55 1.69
N SER A 32 10.16 3.25 2.98
CA SER A 32 9.04 3.37 3.91
C SER A 32 9.42 4.13 5.18
N SER A 33 8.68 5.20 5.49
CA SER A 33 8.78 5.89 6.78
C SER A 33 7.75 5.39 7.80
N VAL A 34 6.90 4.44 7.41
CA VAL A 34 5.84 3.88 8.26
C VAL A 34 6.15 2.43 8.65
N ILE A 35 5.46 1.93 9.67
CA ILE A 35 5.50 0.51 10.02
C ILE A 35 4.66 -0.24 8.97
N MET A 36 5.20 -1.35 8.46
CA MET A 36 4.52 -2.21 7.52
C MET A 36 4.18 -3.55 8.17
N ASP A 37 2.98 -4.04 7.91
CA ASP A 37 2.54 -5.39 8.25
C ASP A 37 2.12 -6.07 6.95
N ILE A 38 2.98 -6.96 6.48
CA ILE A 38 2.93 -7.49 5.12
C ILE A 38 2.66 -9.00 5.18
N GLY A 39 1.60 -9.42 4.52
CA GLY A 39 1.26 -10.84 4.36
C GLY A 39 2.17 -11.57 3.38
N ASP A 40 1.79 -12.80 3.03
CA ASP A 40 2.57 -13.65 2.14
C ASP A 40 2.35 -13.30 0.65
N TRP A 41 3.34 -13.65 -0.17
CA TRP A 41 3.25 -13.48 -1.63
C TRP A 41 3.03 -12.03 -2.05
N VAL A 42 3.67 -11.10 -1.36
CA VAL A 42 3.56 -9.67 -1.64
C VAL A 42 4.79 -9.17 -2.39
N HIS A 43 4.53 -8.41 -3.44
CA HIS A 43 5.59 -7.74 -4.20
C HIS A 43 5.45 -6.23 -4.10
N ILE A 44 6.49 -5.57 -3.60
CA ILE A 44 6.66 -4.12 -3.60
C ILE A 44 7.76 -3.78 -4.59
N ALA A 45 7.36 -3.33 -5.76
CA ALA A 45 8.21 -3.13 -6.92
C ALA A 45 9.17 -1.93 -6.76
N PRO A 46 10.12 -1.72 -7.71
CA PRO A 46 11.14 -0.69 -7.57
C PRO A 46 10.58 0.72 -7.41
N GLN A 47 11.31 1.57 -6.66
CA GLN A 47 11.02 2.99 -6.47
C GLN A 47 9.66 3.29 -5.82
N VAL A 48 9.10 2.33 -5.11
CA VAL A 48 7.88 2.55 -4.32
C VAL A 48 8.22 3.41 -3.10
N VAL A 49 7.35 4.39 -2.82
CA VAL A 49 7.50 5.31 -1.69
C VAL A 49 6.27 5.22 -0.81
N ILE A 50 6.49 4.88 0.47
CA ILE A 50 5.45 4.73 1.49
C ILE A 50 5.76 5.74 2.61
N ILE A 51 4.89 6.73 2.76
CA ILE A 51 5.14 7.83 3.72
C ILE A 51 3.97 8.05 4.66
N GLY A 52 4.29 8.55 5.84
CA GLY A 52 3.29 8.90 6.85
C GLY A 52 3.91 9.41 8.14
N GLY A 53 3.06 9.66 9.11
CA GLY A 53 3.46 10.06 10.45
C GLY A 53 4.14 8.91 11.22
N ARG A 54 4.61 9.23 12.43
CA ARG A 54 5.42 8.30 13.24
C ARG A 54 4.71 6.97 13.54
N THR A 55 3.39 7.00 13.71
CA THR A 55 2.56 5.83 14.03
C THR A 55 1.62 5.44 12.89
N SER A 56 1.78 6.04 11.71
CA SER A 56 1.09 5.58 10.50
C SER A 56 1.52 4.17 10.12
N LYS A 57 0.62 3.43 9.49
CA LYS A 57 0.85 2.03 9.10
C LYS A 57 0.44 1.77 7.66
N LEU A 58 1.12 0.80 7.06
CA LEU A 58 0.67 0.10 5.87
C LEU A 58 0.40 -1.36 6.24
N VAL A 59 -0.79 -1.84 5.92
CA VAL A 59 -1.16 -3.27 6.05
C VAL A 59 -1.40 -3.81 4.66
N MET A 60 -0.77 -4.95 4.33
CA MET A 60 -0.95 -5.61 3.04
C MET A 60 -1.30 -7.08 3.25
N GLY A 61 -2.45 -7.49 2.78
CA GLY A 61 -2.89 -8.87 2.79
C GLY A 61 -2.13 -9.73 1.77
N HIS A 62 -2.31 -11.05 1.87
CA HIS A 62 -1.67 -12.02 0.98
C HIS A 62 -1.96 -11.73 -0.50
N PHE A 63 -1.00 -12.02 -1.38
CA PHE A 63 -1.14 -11.86 -2.84
C PHE A 63 -1.41 -10.42 -3.30
N SER A 64 -1.13 -9.44 -2.46
CA SER A 64 -1.26 -8.03 -2.83
C SER A 64 0.04 -7.46 -3.41
N GLY A 65 -0.05 -6.27 -4.03
CA GLY A 65 1.15 -5.72 -4.63
C GLY A 65 1.10 -4.22 -4.93
N ILE A 66 2.29 -3.63 -5.00
CA ILE A 66 2.50 -2.23 -5.38
C ILE A 66 3.45 -2.21 -6.57
N SER A 67 2.97 -1.79 -7.73
CA SER A 67 3.81 -1.69 -8.93
C SER A 67 4.81 -0.52 -8.86
N ALA A 68 5.79 -0.55 -9.76
CA ALA A 68 6.92 0.37 -9.79
C ALA A 68 6.49 1.86 -9.69
N GLY A 69 7.20 2.61 -8.87
CA GLY A 69 6.94 4.04 -8.66
C GLY A 69 5.62 4.34 -7.92
N GLY A 70 4.90 3.33 -7.45
CA GLY A 70 3.69 3.52 -6.66
C GLY A 70 3.95 4.34 -5.39
N LYS A 71 2.98 5.12 -4.96
CA LYS A 71 3.08 5.95 -3.76
C LYS A 71 1.92 5.67 -2.83
N VAL A 72 2.22 5.35 -1.57
CA VAL A 72 1.22 5.11 -0.53
C VAL A 72 1.41 6.14 0.56
N ILE A 73 0.40 6.97 0.77
CA ILE A 73 0.43 8.05 1.74
C ILE A 73 -0.40 7.61 2.95
N CYS A 74 0.29 7.18 4.03
CA CYS A 74 -0.37 6.73 5.26
C CYS A 74 -0.58 7.87 6.26
N GLY A 75 -0.26 9.10 5.89
CA GLY A 75 -0.46 10.28 6.72
C GLY A 75 0.39 11.45 6.30
N GLY A 76 0.03 12.63 6.77
CA GLY A 76 0.72 13.89 6.46
C GLY A 76 -0.02 15.08 7.07
N ASP A 77 0.44 16.27 6.77
CA ASP A 77 -0.24 17.49 7.22
C ASP A 77 -1.60 17.64 6.53
N ASP A 78 -2.57 18.13 7.27
CA ASP A 78 -3.91 18.42 6.76
C ASP A 78 -3.89 19.74 5.99
N PHE A 79 -3.80 19.65 4.67
CA PHE A 79 -3.77 20.82 3.78
C PHE A 79 -5.06 21.63 3.77
N ALA A 80 -6.18 21.02 4.19
CA ALA A 80 -7.48 21.68 4.20
C ALA A 80 -7.74 22.45 5.49
N SER A 81 -6.98 22.18 6.55
CA SER A 81 -7.19 22.80 7.87
C SER A 81 -6.83 24.28 7.95
N GLY A 82 -6.01 24.78 7.01
CA GLY A 82 -5.44 26.13 7.08
C GLY A 82 -4.31 26.27 8.13
N SER A 83 -3.90 25.18 8.79
CA SER A 83 -2.76 25.18 9.71
C SER A 83 -1.42 25.31 8.96
N LEU A 84 -0.34 25.55 9.72
CA LEU A 84 0.99 25.49 9.12
C LEU A 84 1.31 24.05 8.71
N MET A 85 2.14 23.89 7.71
CA MET A 85 2.54 22.60 7.11
C MET A 85 4.05 22.47 7.17
N ASN A 86 4.54 21.27 6.98
CA ASN A 86 5.95 20.93 6.93
C ASN A 86 6.50 20.42 8.28
N PRO A 87 7.22 19.30 8.28
CA PRO A 87 7.72 18.64 9.49
C PRO A 87 8.65 19.49 10.36
N GLN A 88 9.26 20.55 9.85
CA GLN A 88 10.12 21.46 10.59
C GLN A 88 9.34 22.44 11.47
N VAL A 89 8.05 22.63 11.20
CA VAL A 89 7.18 23.46 12.03
C VAL A 89 6.85 22.70 13.31
N PRO A 90 6.94 23.33 14.52
CA PRO A 90 6.54 22.67 15.77
C PRO A 90 5.10 22.12 15.70
N SER A 91 4.92 20.91 16.23
CA SER A 91 3.66 20.15 16.11
C SER A 91 2.42 20.90 16.60
N LYS A 92 2.57 21.77 17.61
CA LYS A 92 1.45 22.58 18.14
C LYS A 92 0.82 23.55 17.15
N TYR A 93 1.49 23.81 16.01
CA TYR A 93 1.01 24.70 14.95
C TYR A 93 0.56 23.96 13.70
N ARG A 94 0.59 22.62 13.71
CA ARG A 94 0.21 21.78 12.60
C ARG A 94 -0.93 20.84 12.97
N ILE A 95 -1.78 20.57 12.01
CA ILE A 95 -2.75 19.49 12.06
C ILE A 95 -2.25 18.41 11.11
N SER A 96 -2.05 17.21 11.63
CA SER A 96 -1.54 16.08 10.85
C SER A 96 -2.48 14.88 10.99
N ASN A 97 -2.79 14.27 9.87
CA ASN A 97 -3.54 13.03 9.81
C ASN A 97 -2.58 11.85 9.91
N ILE A 98 -2.81 10.97 10.87
CA ILE A 98 -2.07 9.73 11.05
C ILE A 98 -3.06 8.60 10.81
N THR A 99 -2.84 7.83 9.75
CA THR A 99 -3.79 6.82 9.32
C THR A 99 -3.11 5.49 9.01
N THR A 100 -3.91 4.47 8.81
CA THR A 100 -3.51 3.21 8.21
C THR A 100 -4.06 3.16 6.79
N VAL A 101 -3.24 2.73 5.84
CA VAL A 101 -3.69 2.32 4.52
C VAL A 101 -3.68 0.80 4.49
N THR A 102 -4.77 0.21 3.99
CA THR A 102 -4.94 -1.24 3.94
C THR A 102 -5.11 -1.71 2.50
N PHE A 103 -4.33 -2.69 2.14
CA PHE A 103 -4.50 -3.50 0.93
C PHE A 103 -5.04 -4.85 1.38
N GLU A 104 -6.31 -5.12 1.15
CA GLU A 104 -6.87 -6.45 1.41
C GLU A 104 -6.27 -7.48 0.43
N PRO A 105 -6.40 -8.80 0.69
CA PRO A 105 -5.81 -9.84 -0.16
C PRO A 105 -6.12 -9.64 -1.64
N PHE A 106 -5.20 -10.02 -2.52
CA PHE A 106 -5.31 -9.93 -3.98
C PHE A 106 -5.44 -8.52 -4.55
N SER A 107 -5.38 -7.47 -3.72
CA SER A 107 -5.47 -6.08 -4.19
C SER A 107 -4.15 -5.57 -4.71
N CYS A 108 -4.17 -4.67 -5.69
CA CYS A 108 -2.93 -4.09 -6.20
C CYS A 108 -3.11 -2.70 -6.81
N ILE A 109 -2.01 -1.97 -6.90
CA ILE A 109 -1.95 -0.71 -7.64
C ILE A 109 -0.95 -0.78 -8.78
N GLY A 110 -1.33 -0.19 -9.90
CA GLY A 110 -0.51 -0.09 -11.10
C GLY A 110 0.62 0.94 -10.98
N VAL A 111 1.48 0.95 -12.00
CA VAL A 111 2.67 1.81 -12.08
C VAL A 111 2.32 3.28 -11.85
N ASN A 112 3.13 3.98 -11.04
CA ASN A 112 3.00 5.41 -10.70
C ASN A 112 1.65 5.83 -10.11
N SER A 113 0.88 4.89 -9.56
CA SER A 113 -0.39 5.24 -8.90
C SER A 113 -0.16 5.74 -7.48
N VAL A 114 -1.12 6.51 -6.98
CA VAL A 114 -1.09 7.10 -5.64
C VAL A 114 -2.30 6.64 -4.85
N VAL A 115 -2.08 6.21 -3.60
CA VAL A 115 -3.13 5.93 -2.62
C VAL A 115 -3.08 7.00 -1.53
N MET A 116 -4.22 7.66 -1.29
CA MET A 116 -4.35 8.72 -0.31
C MET A 116 -4.52 8.16 1.12
N PRO A 117 -4.34 9.00 2.17
CA PRO A 117 -4.39 8.56 3.56
C PRO A 117 -5.71 7.90 3.97
N GLY A 118 -5.62 6.86 4.79
CA GLY A 118 -6.79 6.21 5.41
C GLY A 118 -7.62 5.34 4.48
N ILE A 119 -7.11 5.04 3.29
CA ILE A 119 -7.83 4.27 2.26
C ILE A 119 -7.68 2.77 2.49
N THR A 120 -8.78 2.06 2.26
CA THR A 120 -8.80 0.60 2.13
C THR A 120 -9.03 0.22 0.67
N LEU A 121 -8.11 -0.58 0.12
CA LEU A 121 -8.34 -1.31 -1.11
C LEU A 121 -8.99 -2.65 -0.73
N GLY A 122 -10.27 -2.81 -1.06
CA GLY A 122 -10.99 -4.05 -0.80
C GLY A 122 -10.37 -5.24 -1.53
N GLU A 123 -10.71 -6.43 -1.09
CA GLU A 123 -10.19 -7.69 -1.62
C GLU A 123 -10.23 -7.73 -3.14
N GLY A 124 -9.11 -8.05 -3.77
CA GLY A 124 -8.99 -8.13 -5.22
C GLY A 124 -9.20 -6.80 -5.97
N ALA A 125 -9.31 -5.66 -5.28
CA ALA A 125 -9.41 -4.37 -5.95
C ALA A 125 -8.12 -4.02 -6.70
N VAL A 126 -8.27 -3.41 -7.86
CA VAL A 126 -7.13 -3.02 -8.70
C VAL A 126 -7.22 -1.54 -9.05
N VAL A 127 -6.14 -0.81 -8.84
CA VAL A 127 -6.01 0.58 -9.31
C VAL A 127 -5.07 0.58 -10.51
N GLY A 128 -5.58 1.02 -11.65
CA GLY A 128 -4.79 1.10 -12.89
C GLY A 128 -3.66 2.12 -12.79
N SER A 129 -2.67 2.00 -13.68
CA SER A 129 -1.49 2.87 -13.71
C SER A 129 -1.83 4.36 -13.81
N ASN A 130 -0.97 5.23 -13.25
CA ASN A 130 -1.11 6.68 -13.23
C ASN A 130 -2.46 7.17 -12.64
N SER A 131 -3.00 6.44 -11.68
CA SER A 131 -4.28 6.75 -11.04
C SER A 131 -4.08 7.24 -9.60
N THR A 132 -5.03 8.03 -9.09
CA THR A 132 -5.01 8.52 -7.71
C THR A 132 -6.27 8.05 -6.99
N LEU A 133 -6.12 7.08 -6.09
CA LEU A 133 -7.21 6.59 -5.26
C LEU A 133 -7.43 7.52 -4.07
N THR A 134 -8.62 8.14 -4.02
CA THR A 134 -9.00 9.15 -3.03
C THR A 134 -10.14 8.70 -2.10
N LYS A 135 -10.66 7.49 -2.30
CA LYS A 135 -11.71 6.85 -1.51
C LYS A 135 -11.47 5.36 -1.50
N ASP A 136 -12.06 4.66 -0.56
CA ASP A 136 -11.99 3.20 -0.50
C ASP A 136 -12.41 2.56 -1.82
N ALA A 137 -11.73 1.49 -2.17
CA ALA A 137 -12.05 0.70 -3.35
C ALA A 137 -12.85 -0.54 -2.96
N GLU A 138 -14.00 -0.73 -3.61
CA GLU A 138 -14.83 -1.91 -3.40
C GLU A 138 -14.10 -3.19 -3.81
N PRO A 139 -14.38 -4.32 -3.15
CA PRO A 139 -13.81 -5.60 -3.53
C PRO A 139 -14.03 -5.92 -5.01
N TRP A 140 -13.02 -6.57 -5.58
CA TRP A 140 -13.05 -7.11 -6.96
C TRP A 140 -13.47 -6.08 -8.01
N THR A 141 -13.02 -4.83 -7.82
CA THR A 141 -13.36 -3.72 -8.72
C THR A 141 -12.09 -3.05 -9.24
N ILE A 142 -12.07 -2.73 -10.53
CA ILE A 142 -10.97 -2.01 -11.18
C ILE A 142 -11.29 -0.53 -11.23
N TYR A 143 -10.33 0.27 -10.75
CA TYR A 143 -10.39 1.74 -10.69
C TYR A 143 -9.34 2.35 -11.60
N VAL A 144 -9.66 3.45 -12.27
CA VAL A 144 -8.69 4.22 -13.07
C VAL A 144 -8.95 5.71 -12.99
N GLY A 145 -7.91 6.50 -13.22
CA GLY A 145 -7.99 7.96 -13.33
C GLY A 145 -7.53 8.72 -12.09
N SER A 146 -7.56 10.05 -12.17
CA SER A 146 -7.21 10.96 -11.08
C SER A 146 -8.27 12.07 -10.97
N PRO A 147 -9.17 11.99 -10.00
CA PRO A 147 -9.36 10.93 -9.02
C PRO A 147 -9.86 9.62 -9.65
N ALA A 148 -9.41 8.47 -9.11
CA ALA A 148 -9.79 7.15 -9.62
C ALA A 148 -11.29 6.89 -9.46
N ARG A 149 -11.87 6.27 -10.47
CA ARG A 149 -13.29 5.88 -10.51
C ARG A 149 -13.42 4.41 -10.90
N PRO A 150 -14.44 3.70 -10.40
CA PRO A 150 -14.68 2.32 -10.78
C PRO A 150 -15.01 2.22 -12.29
N VAL A 151 -14.42 1.22 -12.95
CA VAL A 151 -14.60 0.98 -14.38
C VAL A 151 -15.33 -0.31 -14.63
N LYS A 152 -14.92 -1.39 -13.96
CA LYS A 152 -15.54 -2.71 -14.12
C LYS A 152 -15.22 -3.63 -12.96
N LYS A 153 -16.01 -4.69 -12.81
CA LYS A 153 -15.71 -5.79 -11.89
C LYS A 153 -14.60 -6.69 -12.47
N ARG A 154 -13.80 -7.23 -11.56
CA ARG A 154 -12.76 -8.23 -11.84
C ARG A 154 -13.28 -9.60 -11.40
N PRO A 155 -13.18 -10.66 -12.21
CA PRO A 155 -13.53 -12.00 -11.77
C PRO A 155 -12.55 -12.49 -10.67
N ASN A 156 -13.03 -13.33 -9.77
CA ASN A 156 -12.29 -13.77 -8.58
C ASN A 156 -12.05 -15.30 -8.54
N GLU A 157 -12.75 -16.07 -9.35
CA GLU A 157 -12.77 -17.52 -9.27
C GLU A 157 -11.37 -18.16 -9.42
N LEU A 158 -10.58 -17.61 -10.37
CA LEU A 158 -9.21 -18.12 -10.60
C LEU A 158 -8.26 -17.74 -9.45
N ALA A 159 -8.41 -16.54 -8.88
CA ALA A 159 -7.60 -16.11 -7.76
C ALA A 159 -7.82 -17.03 -6.55
N TYR A 160 -9.06 -17.28 -6.19
CA TYR A 160 -9.39 -18.20 -5.10
C TYR A 160 -8.95 -19.64 -5.39
N LYS A 161 -9.17 -20.12 -6.63
CA LYS A 161 -8.72 -21.45 -7.02
C LYS A 161 -7.21 -21.61 -6.78
N TYR A 162 -6.41 -20.68 -7.31
CA TYR A 162 -4.95 -20.77 -7.21
C TYR A 162 -4.44 -20.53 -5.78
N ALA A 163 -5.09 -19.66 -4.99
CA ALA A 163 -4.74 -19.49 -3.60
C ALA A 163 -4.96 -20.78 -2.80
N ARG A 164 -6.07 -21.49 -3.04
CA ARG A 164 -6.33 -22.82 -2.40
C ARG A 164 -5.31 -23.87 -2.83
N GLU A 165 -4.88 -23.87 -4.10
CA GLU A 165 -3.81 -24.76 -4.57
C GLU A 165 -2.47 -24.49 -3.85
N LEU A 166 -2.24 -23.25 -3.40
CA LEU A 166 -1.09 -22.84 -2.59
C LEU A 166 -1.30 -23.05 -1.07
N GLY A 167 -2.46 -23.58 -0.65
CA GLY A 167 -2.75 -23.89 0.75
C GLY A 167 -3.42 -22.77 1.55
N TYR A 168 -3.93 -21.75 0.89
CA TYR A 168 -4.65 -20.64 1.53
C TYR A 168 -6.16 -20.85 1.44
N ASP A 169 -6.84 -20.64 2.56
CA ASP A 169 -8.29 -20.81 2.68
C ASP A 169 -8.98 -19.44 2.51
N PHE A 170 -9.56 -19.21 1.31
CA PHE A 170 -10.31 -17.99 0.94
C PHE A 170 -11.70 -18.35 0.42
#